data_561fba21a5d9db6c4bc0415a86bf29ac
#
_entry.id   561fba21a5d9db6c4bc0415a86bf29ac
#
_cell.length_a   1.000
_cell.length_b   1.000
_cell.length_c   1.000
_cell.angle_alpha   90.00
_cell.angle_beta   90.00
_cell.angle_gamma   90.00
#
_symmetry.space_group_name_H-M   'P 1'
#
loop_
_entity.id
_entity.type
_entity.pdbx_description
1 polymer ?
#
loop_
_entity_poly.entity_id
_entity_poly.type
_entity_poly.pdbx_seq_one_letter_code
_entity_poly.pdbx_strand_id
1 'polypeptide(L)'
;MVAQRSQFSTAYLSHTSAALALELDMFSQEPDVYLAVSSTPYQVHAVLPRIWVPARGTPVLIPDGSSESSPCRDVTLWRRRLALMPEEIASVGETVATTAVRTAYDCAFDEPAHNALAIADSVLRRCCQPNRERPELCSTAIARVRREWELMLKREPRRRGVAQARAVLSRATPFAESALESAVRWLVLALGLPIPQVQYPIDAPEGRWWVDLCWPGRRLVLEADGRKKYQDSEDLWKEKRRQDGIESQGWTVLRVSYGDMMCPDRLGAKILTRFPPADVARLRPRQELAWAGMRLETGLREASLLGRRLPRGSAELVP
;
A
#
# COMPACT_ATOMS: atom_id res chain seq x y z
N MET A 1 26.49 4.33 -6.13
CA MET A 1 27.04 3.33 -7.07
C MET A 1 26.06 2.91 -8.17
N VAL A 2 24.85 2.46 -7.86
CA VAL A 2 23.86 2.09 -8.89
C VAL A 2 23.37 3.31 -9.68
N ALA A 3 23.09 4.44 -9.00
CA ALA A 3 22.73 5.70 -9.62
C ALA A 3 23.82 6.24 -10.58
N GLN A 4 25.10 6.17 -10.20
CA GLN A 4 26.21 6.57 -11.08
C GLN A 4 26.31 5.68 -12.34
N ARG A 5 26.03 4.37 -12.23
CA ARG A 5 26.05 3.49 -13.41
C ARG A 5 24.88 3.75 -14.35
N SER A 6 23.74 4.26 -13.86
CA SER A 6 22.60 4.63 -14.72
C SER A 6 22.90 5.85 -15.61
N GLN A 7 23.81 6.73 -15.23
CA GLN A 7 24.23 7.89 -16.04
C GLN A 7 25.07 7.51 -17.27
N PHE A 8 25.79 6.38 -17.21
CA PHE A 8 26.73 5.95 -18.25
C PHE A 8 26.27 4.70 -19.03
N SER A 9 25.06 4.21 -18.77
CA SER A 9 24.49 3.06 -19.44
C SER A 9 23.08 3.38 -19.94
N THR A 10 22.60 2.59 -20.91
CA THR A 10 21.20 2.62 -21.37
C THR A 10 20.24 2.00 -20.32
N ALA A 11 20.61 1.98 -19.06
CA ALA A 11 19.81 1.46 -17.97
C ALA A 11 19.27 2.62 -17.11
N TYR A 12 17.99 2.52 -16.75
CA TYR A 12 17.28 3.51 -15.97
C TYR A 12 16.77 2.89 -14.66
N LEU A 13 16.69 3.67 -13.58
CA LEU A 13 15.98 3.21 -12.37
C LEU A 13 14.53 2.94 -12.73
N SER A 14 13.98 1.83 -12.21
CA SER A 14 12.59 1.42 -12.43
C SER A 14 11.99 0.82 -11.17
N HIS A 15 10.70 0.50 -11.19
CA HIS A 15 9.99 -0.14 -10.07
C HIS A 15 10.24 0.59 -8.73
N THR A 16 10.52 -0.16 -7.67
CA THR A 16 10.78 0.40 -6.33
C THR A 16 12.00 1.31 -6.27
N SER A 17 13.02 1.09 -7.11
CA SER A 17 14.17 2.00 -7.16
C SER A 17 13.83 3.36 -7.75
N ALA A 18 12.98 3.39 -8.78
CA ALA A 18 12.44 4.65 -9.29
C ALA A 18 11.48 5.28 -8.28
N ALA A 19 10.65 4.48 -7.60
CA ALA A 19 9.74 4.97 -6.57
C ALA A 19 10.50 5.66 -5.43
N LEU A 20 11.61 5.07 -4.96
CA LEU A 20 12.52 5.70 -3.98
C LEU A 20 13.10 7.02 -4.49
N ALA A 21 13.66 7.02 -5.70
CA ALA A 21 14.27 8.21 -6.29
C ALA A 21 13.24 9.33 -6.49
N LEU A 22 11.99 8.99 -6.75
CA LEU A 22 10.86 9.90 -6.90
C LEU A 22 10.19 10.26 -5.57
N GLU A 23 10.69 9.75 -4.44
CA GLU A 23 10.09 9.97 -3.11
C GLU A 23 8.61 9.55 -3.03
N LEU A 24 8.24 8.45 -3.70
CA LEU A 24 6.91 7.88 -3.61
C LEU A 24 6.78 7.02 -2.36
N ASP A 25 5.61 7.05 -1.73
CA ASP A 25 5.33 6.19 -0.59
C ASP A 25 5.27 4.73 -1.00
N MET A 26 5.93 3.88 -0.24
CA MET A 26 5.96 2.45 -0.39
C MET A 26 5.74 1.76 0.94
N PHE A 27 5.05 0.63 0.92
CA PHE A 27 4.90 -0.21 2.11
C PHE A 27 6.20 -0.99 2.41
N SER A 28 6.93 -1.42 1.39
CA SER A 28 8.24 -2.06 1.53
C SER A 28 9.29 -1.04 1.97
N GLN A 29 9.94 -1.29 3.12
CA GLN A 29 10.95 -0.37 3.67
C GLN A 29 12.34 -0.56 3.07
N GLU A 30 12.64 -1.76 2.58
CA GLU A 30 13.97 -2.12 2.06
C GLU A 30 13.83 -2.89 0.74
N PRO A 31 13.50 -2.22 -0.37
CA PRO A 31 13.31 -2.89 -1.64
C PRO A 31 14.64 -3.35 -2.26
N ASP A 32 14.56 -4.34 -3.14
CA ASP A 32 15.64 -4.67 -4.06
C ASP A 32 15.90 -3.53 -5.07
N VAL A 33 17.03 -3.62 -5.78
CA VAL A 33 17.39 -2.61 -6.78
C VAL A 33 16.88 -3.05 -8.16
N TYR A 34 16.17 -2.17 -8.84
CA TYR A 34 15.59 -2.44 -10.17
C TYR A 34 16.13 -1.48 -11.22
N LEU A 35 16.62 -2.05 -12.32
CA LEU A 35 17.01 -1.32 -13.52
C LEU A 35 16.17 -1.77 -14.72
N ALA A 36 15.62 -0.82 -15.43
CA ALA A 36 15.09 -1.02 -16.77
C ALA A 36 16.24 -1.02 -17.79
N VAL A 37 16.22 -2.00 -18.69
CA VAL A 37 17.19 -2.14 -19.77
C VAL A 37 16.46 -2.32 -21.11
N SER A 38 17.04 -1.82 -22.21
CA SER A 38 16.42 -1.88 -23.55
C SER A 38 16.61 -3.23 -24.23
N SER A 39 17.68 -3.96 -23.89
CA SER A 39 18.01 -5.27 -24.45
C SER A 39 17.85 -6.39 -23.43
N THR A 40 17.75 -7.63 -23.88
CA THR A 40 17.70 -8.80 -23.00
C THR A 40 19.04 -8.92 -22.24
N PRO A 41 19.03 -8.82 -20.89
CA PRO A 41 20.26 -8.89 -20.12
C PRO A 41 20.79 -10.32 -20.09
N TYR A 42 22.12 -10.48 -20.21
CA TYR A 42 22.77 -11.78 -20.00
C TYR A 42 22.51 -12.32 -18.58
N GLN A 43 22.52 -11.44 -17.59
CA GLN A 43 22.22 -11.75 -16.19
C GLN A 43 21.01 -10.93 -15.74
N VAL A 44 19.89 -11.60 -15.48
CA VAL A 44 18.64 -10.98 -15.07
C VAL A 44 18.71 -10.43 -13.65
N HIS A 45 19.41 -11.13 -12.76
CA HIS A 45 19.59 -10.70 -11.37
C HIS A 45 21.00 -10.98 -10.88
N ALA A 46 21.44 -10.23 -9.89
CA ALA A 46 22.73 -10.41 -9.20
C ALA A 46 22.57 -9.99 -7.74
N VAL A 47 23.13 -10.77 -6.83
CA VAL A 47 23.24 -10.35 -5.43
C VAL A 47 24.30 -9.25 -5.35
N LEU A 48 23.95 -8.13 -4.75
CA LEU A 48 24.88 -7.02 -4.52
C LEU A 48 25.73 -7.31 -3.26
N PRO A 49 26.93 -6.76 -3.17
CA PRO A 49 27.69 -6.79 -1.93
C PRO A 49 26.86 -6.27 -0.77
N ARG A 50 26.96 -6.92 0.39
CA ARG A 50 26.24 -6.48 1.59
C ARG A 50 26.63 -5.05 1.94
N ILE A 51 25.63 -4.22 2.14
CA ILE A 51 25.79 -2.82 2.54
C ILE A 51 25.20 -2.71 3.93
N TRP A 52 26.02 -2.36 4.89
CA TRP A 52 25.57 -2.04 6.23
C TRP A 52 25.18 -0.55 6.26
N VAL A 53 23.95 -0.27 6.68
CA VAL A 53 23.49 1.11 6.87
C VAL A 53 23.36 1.31 8.37
N PRO A 54 24.30 2.02 9.02
CA PRO A 54 24.15 2.35 10.44
C PRO A 54 22.90 3.22 10.64
N ALA A 55 22.26 3.12 11.80
CA ALA A 55 21.05 3.86 12.16
C ALA A 55 21.21 5.39 12.02
N ARG A 56 22.45 5.89 11.96
CA ARG A 56 22.81 7.27 11.59
C ARG A 56 24.16 7.23 10.87
N GLY A 57 24.20 7.57 9.60
CA GLY A 57 25.47 7.76 8.89
C GLY A 57 25.51 7.24 7.45
N THR A 58 26.70 7.34 6.86
CA THR A 58 26.96 6.90 5.49
C THR A 58 26.98 5.37 5.40
N PRO A 59 26.41 4.77 4.33
CA PRO A 59 26.48 3.34 4.11
C PRO A 59 27.94 2.84 4.04
N VAL A 60 28.24 1.77 4.75
CA VAL A 60 29.57 1.15 4.76
C VAL A 60 29.48 -0.25 4.17
N LEU A 61 30.40 -0.59 3.26
CA LEU A 61 30.55 -1.94 2.75
C LEU A 61 31.10 -2.84 3.87
N ILE A 62 30.43 -3.96 4.13
CA ILE A 62 30.87 -4.94 5.10
C ILE A 62 31.82 -5.92 4.40
N PRO A 63 33.04 -6.10 4.88
CA PRO A 63 33.92 -7.16 4.39
C PRO A 63 33.33 -8.55 4.69
N ASP A 64 33.52 -9.50 3.78
CA ASP A 64 33.17 -10.89 4.01
C ASP A 64 33.81 -11.40 5.32
N GLY A 65 32.98 -11.82 6.27
CA GLY A 65 33.45 -12.39 7.54
C GLY A 65 32.99 -11.71 8.82
N SER A 66 32.16 -10.66 8.76
CA SER A 66 31.57 -10.04 9.95
C SER A 66 30.42 -10.90 10.53
N SER A 67 30.38 -11.00 11.87
CA SER A 67 29.48 -11.85 12.64
C SER A 67 27.99 -11.65 12.35
N GLU A 68 27.18 -12.70 12.47
CA GLU A 68 25.75 -12.81 12.18
C GLU A 68 24.82 -11.83 12.95
N SER A 69 25.32 -10.94 13.78
CA SER A 69 24.53 -10.06 14.64
C SER A 69 24.18 -8.70 14.03
N SER A 70 24.61 -8.41 12.80
CA SER A 70 24.28 -7.13 12.14
C SER A 70 22.96 -7.24 11.33
N PRO A 71 22.09 -6.26 11.36
CA PRO A 71 20.82 -6.26 10.62
C PRO A 71 21.04 -6.03 9.13
N CYS A 72 21.79 -6.93 8.49
CA CYS A 72 22.08 -6.89 7.06
C CYS A 72 21.20 -7.90 6.33
N ARG A 73 20.60 -7.51 5.22
CA ARG A 73 20.01 -8.41 4.26
C ARG A 73 20.76 -8.36 2.92
N ASP A 74 20.67 -9.44 2.18
CA ASP A 74 21.13 -9.43 0.81
C ASP A 74 20.19 -8.59 -0.04
N VAL A 75 20.75 -7.69 -0.84
CA VAL A 75 20.01 -6.87 -1.79
C VAL A 75 20.26 -7.42 -3.19
N THR A 76 19.19 -7.66 -3.91
CA THR A 76 19.27 -8.18 -5.28
C THR A 76 19.12 -7.05 -6.28
N LEU A 77 20.02 -7.00 -7.25
CA LEU A 77 19.89 -6.15 -8.42
C LEU A 77 19.12 -6.92 -9.49
N TRP A 78 17.95 -6.40 -9.88
CA TRP A 78 17.12 -6.91 -10.96
C TRP A 78 17.27 -6.06 -12.22
N ARG A 79 17.51 -6.70 -13.36
CA ARG A 79 17.49 -6.05 -14.67
C ARG A 79 16.23 -6.50 -15.41
N ARG A 80 15.34 -5.54 -15.64
CA ARG A 80 14.07 -5.79 -16.35
C ARG A 80 14.14 -5.21 -17.74
N ARG A 81 13.94 -6.05 -18.77
CA ARG A 81 13.75 -5.55 -20.13
C ARG A 81 12.40 -4.87 -20.22
N LEU A 82 12.40 -3.56 -20.40
CA LEU A 82 11.19 -2.76 -20.55
C LEU A 82 11.25 -2.00 -21.88
N ALA A 83 10.14 -2.03 -22.63
CA ALA A 83 9.94 -1.18 -23.80
C ALA A 83 9.46 0.19 -23.28
N LEU A 84 10.38 1.13 -23.11
CA LEU A 84 10.10 2.49 -22.62
C LEU A 84 9.99 3.44 -23.82
N MET A 85 8.98 4.30 -23.78
CA MET A 85 8.88 5.46 -24.66
C MET A 85 9.69 6.62 -24.05
N PRO A 86 10.20 7.58 -24.87
CA PRO A 86 10.97 8.70 -24.34
C PRO A 86 10.25 9.49 -23.24
N GLU A 87 8.93 9.67 -23.35
CA GLU A 87 8.08 10.35 -22.39
C GLU A 87 7.86 9.58 -21.08
N GLU A 88 8.24 8.30 -21.04
CA GLU A 88 8.18 7.46 -19.83
C GLU A 88 9.47 7.51 -19.00
N ILE A 89 10.43 8.34 -19.42
CA ILE A 89 11.75 8.49 -18.79
C ILE A 89 11.89 9.94 -18.29
N ALA A 90 12.44 10.12 -17.10
CA ALA A 90 12.68 11.42 -16.50
C ALA A 90 14.00 11.49 -15.76
N SER A 91 14.62 12.68 -15.74
CA SER A 91 15.75 12.97 -14.86
C SER A 91 15.24 13.18 -13.43
N VAL A 92 15.88 12.56 -12.45
CA VAL A 92 15.56 12.65 -11.02
C VAL A 92 16.87 12.91 -10.28
N GLY A 93 17.11 14.16 -9.90
CA GLY A 93 18.42 14.58 -9.38
C GLY A 93 19.53 14.29 -10.39
N GLU A 94 20.57 13.60 -9.95
CA GLU A 94 21.71 13.18 -10.78
C GLU A 94 21.50 11.84 -11.51
N THR A 95 20.32 11.26 -11.46
CA THR A 95 20.02 9.95 -12.06
C THR A 95 18.87 10.03 -13.07
N VAL A 96 18.66 8.95 -13.81
CA VAL A 96 17.57 8.81 -14.76
C VAL A 96 16.69 7.64 -14.35
N ALA A 97 15.38 7.85 -14.31
CA ALA A 97 14.39 6.88 -13.84
C ALA A 97 13.18 6.86 -14.75
N THR A 98 12.33 5.85 -14.60
CA THR A 98 10.98 5.87 -15.15
C THR A 98 10.16 6.99 -14.48
N THR A 99 9.26 7.63 -15.23
CA THR A 99 8.32 8.62 -14.67
C THR A 99 7.46 8.01 -13.58
N ALA A 100 6.88 8.83 -12.71
CA ALA A 100 6.03 8.36 -11.63
C ALA A 100 4.87 7.47 -12.14
N VAL A 101 4.20 7.88 -13.21
CA VAL A 101 3.08 7.12 -13.81
C VAL A 101 3.57 5.77 -14.35
N ARG A 102 4.73 5.74 -15.03
CA ARG A 102 5.33 4.50 -15.53
C ARG A 102 5.83 3.62 -14.37
N THR A 103 6.41 4.19 -13.34
CA THR A 103 6.87 3.47 -12.14
C THR A 103 5.72 2.73 -11.46
N ALA A 104 4.58 3.39 -11.22
CA ALA A 104 3.41 2.74 -10.65
C ALA A 104 2.87 1.62 -11.57
N TYR A 105 2.90 1.83 -12.88
CA TYR A 105 2.50 0.82 -13.87
C TYR A 105 3.37 -0.44 -13.76
N ASP A 106 4.69 -0.31 -13.76
CA ASP A 106 5.59 -1.45 -13.70
C ASP A 106 5.51 -2.17 -12.33
N CYS A 107 5.43 -1.42 -11.22
CA CYS A 107 5.20 -1.98 -9.89
C CYS A 107 3.88 -2.75 -9.79
N ALA A 108 2.83 -2.31 -10.48
CA ALA A 108 1.54 -3.01 -10.48
C ALA A 108 1.62 -4.45 -11.03
N PHE A 109 2.59 -4.74 -11.88
CA PHE A 109 2.83 -6.10 -12.42
C PHE A 109 3.74 -6.94 -11.53
N ASP A 110 4.80 -6.35 -10.99
CA ASP A 110 5.96 -7.09 -10.51
C ASP A 110 6.11 -7.02 -8.97
N GLU A 111 5.48 -6.03 -8.32
CA GLU A 111 5.47 -5.91 -6.86
C GLU A 111 4.29 -6.65 -6.23
N PRO A 112 4.38 -7.06 -4.95
CA PRO A 112 3.21 -7.50 -4.19
C PRO A 112 2.11 -6.45 -4.21
N ALA A 113 0.85 -6.86 -4.38
CA ALA A 113 -0.26 -5.95 -4.65
C ALA A 113 -0.46 -4.84 -3.60
N HIS A 114 -0.16 -5.11 -2.32
CA HIS A 114 -0.23 -4.11 -1.24
C HIS A 114 0.81 -2.99 -1.42
N ASN A 115 2.05 -3.34 -1.82
CA ASN A 115 3.10 -2.36 -2.10
C ASN A 115 2.81 -1.60 -3.40
N ALA A 116 2.39 -2.32 -4.44
CA ALA A 116 2.00 -1.73 -5.72
C ALA A 116 0.85 -0.72 -5.57
N LEU A 117 -0.14 -1.01 -4.70
CA LEU A 117 -1.23 -0.09 -4.44
C LEU A 117 -0.76 1.17 -3.70
N ALA A 118 0.15 1.03 -2.73
CA ALA A 118 0.73 2.17 -2.03
C ALA A 118 1.47 3.12 -2.99
N ILE A 119 2.29 2.55 -3.90
CA ILE A 119 2.99 3.32 -4.92
C ILE A 119 1.99 4.02 -5.88
N ALA A 120 0.97 3.31 -6.34
CA ALA A 120 -0.03 3.87 -7.25
C ALA A 120 -0.86 4.99 -6.59
N ASP A 121 -1.22 4.85 -5.32
CA ASP A 121 -1.89 5.89 -4.53
C ASP A 121 -1.01 7.12 -4.37
N SER A 122 0.27 6.92 -4.04
CA SER A 122 1.26 7.99 -3.91
C SER A 122 1.45 8.76 -5.22
N VAL A 123 1.49 8.06 -6.36
CA VAL A 123 1.53 8.70 -7.69
C VAL A 123 0.29 9.56 -7.94
N LEU A 124 -0.91 9.03 -7.68
CA LEU A 124 -2.13 9.81 -7.84
C LEU A 124 -2.13 11.01 -6.90
N ARG A 125 -1.72 10.86 -5.64
CA ARG A 125 -1.65 11.97 -4.67
C ARG A 125 -0.71 13.07 -5.16
N ARG A 126 0.47 12.71 -5.66
CA ARG A 126 1.44 13.65 -6.22
C ARG A 126 0.90 14.37 -7.46
N CYS A 127 0.19 13.67 -8.35
CA CYS A 127 -0.37 14.25 -9.57
C CYS A 127 -1.59 15.12 -9.33
N CYS A 128 -2.39 14.82 -8.29
CA CYS A 128 -3.69 15.46 -8.05
C CYS A 128 -3.65 16.52 -6.95
N GLN A 129 -2.70 16.45 -6.00
CA GLN A 129 -2.64 17.32 -4.83
C GLN A 129 -4.02 17.43 -4.15
N PRO A 130 -4.54 16.33 -3.60
CA PRO A 130 -5.93 16.21 -3.20
C PRO A 130 -6.29 17.19 -2.08
N ASN A 131 -7.51 17.73 -2.18
CA ASN A 131 -8.18 18.44 -1.09
C ASN A 131 -9.35 17.57 -0.63
N ARG A 132 -9.35 17.14 0.65
CA ARG A 132 -10.41 16.26 1.20
C ARG A 132 -11.76 16.96 1.28
N GLU A 133 -11.79 18.27 1.45
CA GLU A 133 -13.04 19.05 1.48
C GLU A 133 -13.63 19.25 0.08
N ARG A 134 -12.80 19.16 -0.96
CA ARG A 134 -13.18 19.40 -2.35
C ARG A 134 -12.61 18.32 -3.28
N PRO A 135 -13.02 17.05 -3.07
CA PRO A 135 -12.45 15.90 -3.78
C PRO A 135 -12.72 15.95 -5.30
N GLU A 136 -13.75 16.65 -5.73
CA GLU A 136 -14.09 16.82 -7.14
C GLU A 136 -12.99 17.52 -7.96
N LEU A 137 -12.15 18.34 -7.33
CA LEU A 137 -11.04 19.04 -8.00
C LEU A 137 -9.97 18.07 -8.55
N CYS A 138 -9.89 16.87 -8.01
CA CYS A 138 -8.94 15.84 -8.46
C CYS A 138 -9.43 15.05 -9.67
N SER A 139 -10.70 15.12 -10.03
CA SER A 139 -11.33 14.22 -11.01
C SER A 139 -10.64 14.20 -12.38
N THR A 140 -10.30 15.36 -12.90
CA THR A 140 -9.61 15.49 -14.20
C THR A 140 -8.19 14.89 -14.17
N ALA A 141 -7.42 15.17 -13.11
CA ALA A 141 -6.07 14.64 -12.97
C ALA A 141 -6.08 13.11 -12.78
N ILE A 142 -7.01 12.59 -11.97
CA ILE A 142 -7.22 11.15 -11.82
C ILE A 142 -7.57 10.50 -13.17
N ALA A 143 -8.50 11.09 -13.91
CA ALA A 143 -8.94 10.54 -15.20
C ALA A 143 -7.77 10.52 -16.21
N ARG A 144 -6.92 11.56 -16.23
CA ARG A 144 -5.72 11.61 -17.07
C ARG A 144 -4.76 10.47 -16.77
N VAL A 145 -4.35 10.30 -15.50
CA VAL A 145 -3.41 9.24 -15.11
C VAL A 145 -3.98 7.85 -15.39
N ARG A 146 -5.26 7.62 -15.06
CA ARG A 146 -5.93 6.34 -15.35
C ARG A 146 -5.96 6.03 -16.84
N ARG A 147 -6.22 7.05 -17.68
CA ARG A 147 -6.17 6.88 -19.15
C ARG A 147 -4.77 6.50 -19.63
N GLU A 148 -3.72 7.09 -19.08
CA GLU A 148 -2.33 6.70 -19.40
C GLU A 148 -2.08 5.23 -19.04
N TRP A 149 -2.44 4.79 -17.84
CA TRP A 149 -2.35 3.39 -17.44
C TRP A 149 -3.15 2.45 -18.34
N GLU A 150 -4.37 2.83 -18.73
CA GLU A 150 -5.18 2.05 -19.65
C GLU A 150 -4.52 1.89 -21.04
N LEU A 151 -3.90 2.95 -21.55
CA LEU A 151 -3.16 2.90 -22.81
C LEU A 151 -1.93 1.98 -22.71
N MET A 152 -1.20 2.02 -21.58
CA MET A 152 -0.09 1.11 -21.32
C MET A 152 -0.56 -0.35 -21.22
N LEU A 153 -1.66 -0.62 -20.51
CA LEU A 153 -2.27 -1.96 -20.40
C LEU A 153 -2.72 -2.51 -21.77
N LYS A 154 -3.19 -1.66 -22.69
CA LYS A 154 -3.55 -2.06 -24.04
C LYS A 154 -2.33 -2.42 -24.89
N ARG A 155 -1.16 -1.86 -24.62
CA ARG A 155 0.11 -2.21 -25.30
C ARG A 155 0.64 -3.57 -24.85
N GLU A 156 0.36 -3.99 -23.59
CA GLU A 156 0.88 -5.23 -23.00
C GLU A 156 -0.23 -6.17 -22.47
N PRO A 157 -1.24 -6.55 -23.29
CA PRO A 157 -2.45 -7.22 -22.80
C PRO A 157 -2.21 -8.64 -22.27
N ARG A 158 -1.06 -9.25 -22.62
CA ARG A 158 -0.67 -10.61 -22.23
C ARG A 158 0.52 -10.65 -21.29
N ARG A 159 0.98 -9.50 -20.78
CA ARG A 159 2.07 -9.47 -19.78
C ARG A 159 1.63 -10.25 -18.55
N ARG A 160 2.52 -11.10 -18.04
CA ARG A 160 2.30 -11.83 -16.79
C ARG A 160 2.00 -10.82 -15.69
N GLY A 161 0.97 -11.08 -14.85
CA GLY A 161 0.54 -10.16 -13.80
C GLY A 161 -0.49 -9.11 -14.22
N VAL A 162 -0.97 -9.13 -15.50
CA VAL A 162 -1.93 -8.13 -16.01
C VAL A 162 -3.24 -8.07 -15.21
N ALA A 163 -3.69 -9.17 -14.64
CA ALA A 163 -4.89 -9.19 -13.80
C ALA A 163 -4.66 -8.38 -12.51
N GLN A 164 -3.53 -8.61 -11.82
CA GLN A 164 -3.13 -7.83 -10.66
C GLN A 164 -2.96 -6.34 -11.02
N ALA A 165 -2.22 -6.05 -12.11
CA ALA A 165 -1.98 -4.68 -12.53
C ALA A 165 -3.29 -3.92 -12.78
N ARG A 166 -4.25 -4.51 -13.48
CA ARG A 166 -5.58 -3.93 -13.67
C ARG A 166 -6.31 -3.69 -12.35
N ALA A 167 -6.29 -4.68 -11.44
CA ALA A 167 -6.94 -4.57 -10.15
C ALA A 167 -6.33 -3.45 -9.30
N VAL A 168 -5.01 -3.35 -9.22
CA VAL A 168 -4.28 -2.32 -8.48
C VAL A 168 -4.56 -0.94 -9.08
N LEU A 169 -4.27 -0.72 -10.37
CA LEU A 169 -4.35 0.59 -11.01
C LEU A 169 -5.77 1.14 -11.05
N SER A 170 -6.78 0.27 -11.24
CA SER A 170 -8.19 0.69 -11.20
C SER A 170 -8.67 1.09 -9.81
N ARG A 171 -8.03 0.61 -8.75
CA ARG A 171 -8.37 0.88 -7.34
C ARG A 171 -7.53 1.96 -6.69
N ALA A 172 -6.52 2.45 -7.38
CA ALA A 172 -5.69 3.54 -6.86
C ALA A 172 -6.51 4.81 -6.59
N THR A 173 -6.16 5.50 -5.50
CA THR A 173 -6.82 6.74 -5.06
C THR A 173 -5.76 7.76 -4.59
N PRO A 174 -5.96 9.06 -4.81
CA PRO A 174 -5.06 10.08 -4.27
C PRO A 174 -5.26 10.36 -2.77
N PHE A 175 -6.34 9.83 -2.17
CA PHE A 175 -6.76 10.19 -0.81
C PHE A 175 -6.14 9.34 0.29
N ALA A 176 -5.49 8.21 -0.01
CA ALA A 176 -4.69 7.51 0.99
C ALA A 176 -3.43 8.32 1.31
N GLU A 177 -3.22 8.66 2.57
CA GLU A 177 -2.16 9.61 2.99
C GLU A 177 -0.85 8.92 3.38
N SER A 178 -0.88 7.62 3.56
CA SER A 178 0.30 6.82 3.89
C SER A 178 0.30 5.45 3.20
N ALA A 179 1.49 4.85 3.12
CA ALA A 179 1.64 3.49 2.61
C ALA A 179 0.89 2.45 3.47
N LEU A 180 0.77 2.69 4.78
CA LEU A 180 0.02 1.81 5.68
C LEU A 180 -1.48 1.86 5.38
N GLU A 181 -2.06 3.04 5.20
CA GLU A 181 -3.47 3.18 4.77
C GLU A 181 -3.75 2.45 3.47
N SER A 182 -2.86 2.59 2.48
CA SER A 182 -2.96 1.89 1.19
C SER A 182 -2.88 0.37 1.38
N ALA A 183 -1.98 -0.12 2.24
CA ALA A 183 -1.83 -1.55 2.51
C ALA A 183 -3.06 -2.13 3.27
N VAL A 184 -3.61 -1.40 4.24
CA VAL A 184 -4.86 -1.80 4.93
C VAL A 184 -6.02 -1.82 3.94
N ARG A 185 -6.11 -0.82 3.06
CA ARG A 185 -7.12 -0.77 2.00
C ARG A 185 -6.97 -1.92 1.00
N TRP A 186 -5.71 -2.28 0.65
CA TRP A 186 -5.46 -3.46 -0.16
C TRP A 186 -6.03 -4.73 0.48
N LEU A 187 -5.82 -4.95 1.79
CA LEU A 187 -6.33 -6.14 2.49
C LEU A 187 -7.85 -6.21 2.41
N VAL A 188 -8.53 -5.10 2.64
CA VAL A 188 -9.99 -5.00 2.52
C VAL A 188 -10.47 -5.37 1.12
N LEU A 189 -9.79 -4.87 0.08
CA LEU A 189 -10.10 -5.18 -1.32
C LEU A 189 -9.82 -6.66 -1.66
N ALA A 190 -8.70 -7.21 -1.17
CA ALA A 190 -8.31 -8.61 -1.39
C ALA A 190 -9.30 -9.59 -0.76
N LEU A 191 -9.83 -9.27 0.43
CA LEU A 191 -10.90 -10.03 1.09
C LEU A 191 -12.24 -9.96 0.35
N GLY A 192 -12.40 -9.05 -0.60
CA GLY A 192 -13.65 -8.84 -1.32
C GLY A 192 -14.72 -8.11 -0.50
N LEU A 193 -14.31 -7.41 0.56
CA LEU A 193 -15.21 -6.56 1.35
C LEU A 193 -15.74 -5.39 0.52
N PRO A 194 -16.90 -4.81 0.90
CA PRO A 194 -17.37 -3.58 0.28
C PRO A 194 -16.29 -2.51 0.27
N ILE A 195 -16.21 -1.73 -0.81
CA ILE A 195 -15.20 -0.69 -0.97
C ILE A 195 -15.43 0.38 0.12
N PRO A 196 -14.44 0.65 0.98
CA PRO A 196 -14.58 1.68 2.00
C PRO A 196 -14.48 3.07 1.36
N GLN A 197 -15.09 4.06 2.00
CA GLN A 197 -14.80 5.46 1.74
C GLN A 197 -13.46 5.81 2.39
N VAL A 198 -12.63 6.57 1.68
CA VAL A 198 -11.30 6.99 2.11
C VAL A 198 -11.37 8.43 2.55
N GLN A 199 -10.73 8.78 3.65
CA GLN A 199 -10.74 10.11 4.24
C GLN A 199 -12.17 10.63 4.40
N TYR A 200 -12.98 9.87 5.15
CA TYR A 200 -14.39 10.19 5.37
C TYR A 200 -14.54 11.19 6.53
N PRO A 201 -15.30 12.29 6.35
CA PRO A 201 -15.55 13.23 7.42
C PRO A 201 -16.59 12.69 8.42
N ILE A 202 -16.27 12.80 9.71
CA ILE A 202 -17.21 12.56 10.82
C ILE A 202 -17.35 13.86 11.60
N ASP A 203 -18.56 14.38 11.68
CA ASP A 203 -18.87 15.53 12.50
C ASP A 203 -19.13 15.08 13.95
N ALA A 204 -18.37 15.62 14.87
CA ALA A 204 -18.49 15.37 16.31
C ALA A 204 -18.61 16.72 17.05
N PRO A 205 -19.02 16.75 18.32
CA PRO A 205 -19.18 18.00 19.09
C PRO A 205 -17.93 18.87 19.11
N GLU A 206 -16.75 18.24 19.10
CA GLU A 206 -15.45 18.91 19.15
C GLU A 206 -14.95 19.37 17.78
N GLY A 207 -15.64 19.03 16.68
CA GLY A 207 -15.29 19.40 15.32
C GLY A 207 -15.44 18.28 14.31
N ARG A 208 -14.94 18.54 13.10
CA ARG A 208 -14.94 17.58 11.99
C ARG A 208 -13.63 16.81 11.97
N TRP A 209 -13.73 15.47 11.97
CA TRP A 209 -12.61 14.55 11.94
C TRP A 209 -12.61 13.74 10.66
N TRP A 210 -11.44 13.55 10.08
CA TRP A 210 -11.26 12.72 8.88
C TRP A 210 -10.71 11.37 9.30
N VAL A 211 -11.37 10.29 8.85
CA VAL A 211 -10.99 8.92 9.18
C VAL A 211 -10.49 8.20 7.92
N ASP A 212 -9.47 7.33 8.08
CA ASP A 212 -8.74 6.77 6.95
C ASP A 212 -9.63 5.92 6.03
N LEU A 213 -10.30 4.92 6.58
CA LEU A 213 -11.22 4.03 5.85
C LEU A 213 -12.52 3.89 6.63
N CYS A 214 -13.65 3.99 5.94
CA CYS A 214 -14.96 4.02 6.58
C CYS A 214 -16.03 3.27 5.79
N TRP A 215 -16.93 2.61 6.51
CA TRP A 215 -18.21 2.12 6.02
C TRP A 215 -19.35 2.84 6.76
N PRO A 216 -19.83 3.99 6.25
CA PRO A 216 -20.82 4.81 6.94
C PRO A 216 -22.08 4.04 7.32
N GLY A 217 -22.61 3.21 6.44
CA GLY A 217 -23.80 2.38 6.70
C GLY A 217 -23.61 1.33 7.80
N ARG A 218 -22.38 1.13 8.28
CA ARG A 218 -22.05 0.22 9.39
C ARG A 218 -21.47 0.94 10.60
N ARG A 219 -21.27 2.24 10.50
CA ARG A 219 -20.55 3.04 11.49
C ARG A 219 -19.21 2.39 11.90
N LEU A 220 -18.50 1.83 10.91
CA LEU A 220 -17.22 1.15 11.11
C LEU A 220 -16.10 1.97 10.47
N VAL A 221 -15.06 2.21 11.25
CA VAL A 221 -13.84 2.92 10.86
C VAL A 221 -12.65 1.99 11.02
N LEU A 222 -11.74 2.01 10.05
CA LEU A 222 -10.38 1.48 10.18
C LEU A 222 -9.41 2.66 10.13
N GLU A 223 -8.61 2.80 11.17
CA GLU A 223 -7.53 3.80 11.30
C GLU A 223 -6.18 3.11 11.16
N ALA A 224 -5.36 3.57 10.23
CA ALA A 224 -4.00 3.09 10.05
C ALA A 224 -3.07 3.85 11.00
N ASP A 225 -2.79 3.26 12.17
CA ASP A 225 -1.93 3.86 13.19
C ASP A 225 -0.46 3.63 12.81
N GLY A 226 0.09 4.54 12.01
CA GLY A 226 1.53 4.66 11.83
C GLY A 226 2.17 5.02 13.19
N ARG A 227 3.42 4.59 13.44
CA ARG A 227 4.20 5.01 14.62
C ARG A 227 4.38 6.54 14.64
N LYS A 228 3.33 7.29 14.90
CA LYS A 228 3.47 8.68 15.34
C LYS A 228 4.17 8.62 16.70
N LYS A 229 5.42 9.03 16.75
CA LYS A 229 6.03 9.40 18.02
C LYS A 229 5.22 10.60 18.51
N TYR A 230 4.33 10.37 19.48
CA TYR A 230 3.72 11.44 20.24
C TYR A 230 4.87 12.18 20.90
N GLN A 231 5.14 13.40 20.46
CA GLN A 231 6.26 14.17 20.97
C GLN A 231 5.90 14.86 22.27
N ASP A 232 4.58 15.09 22.52
CA ASP A 232 4.08 15.77 23.70
C ASP A 232 2.80 15.13 24.26
N SER A 233 2.58 15.33 25.59
CA SER A 233 1.35 14.91 26.29
C SER A 233 0.09 15.58 25.71
N GLU A 234 0.21 16.75 25.09
CA GLU A 234 -0.89 17.49 24.49
C GLU A 234 -1.41 16.80 23.22
N ASP A 235 -0.53 16.19 22.43
CA ASP A 235 -0.93 15.41 21.24
C ASP A 235 -1.71 14.14 21.63
N LEU A 236 -1.33 13.50 22.73
CA LEU A 236 -2.07 12.35 23.27
C LEU A 236 -3.49 12.75 23.71
N TRP A 237 -3.64 13.92 24.36
CA TRP A 237 -4.94 14.42 24.77
C TRP A 237 -5.84 14.79 23.60
N LYS A 238 -5.29 15.40 22.55
CA LYS A 238 -6.01 15.72 21.31
C LYS A 238 -6.51 14.44 20.63
N GLU A 239 -5.64 13.44 20.52
CA GLU A 239 -6.00 12.15 19.91
C GLU A 239 -7.07 11.41 20.71
N LYS A 240 -6.96 11.42 22.06
CA LYS A 240 -7.99 10.82 22.91
C LYS A 240 -9.34 11.51 22.74
N ARG A 241 -9.38 12.84 22.75
CA ARG A 241 -10.63 13.60 22.51
C ARG A 241 -11.22 13.28 21.13
N ARG A 242 -10.37 13.19 20.10
CA ARG A 242 -10.79 12.81 18.76
C ARG A 242 -11.46 11.43 18.76
N GLN A 243 -10.85 10.46 19.42
CA GLN A 243 -11.39 9.11 19.53
C GLN A 243 -12.71 9.10 20.30
N ASP A 244 -12.74 9.70 21.50
CA ASP A 244 -13.94 9.77 22.32
C ASP A 244 -15.09 10.49 21.57
N GLY A 245 -14.78 11.55 20.81
CA GLY A 245 -15.73 12.24 19.96
C GLY A 245 -16.31 11.35 18.86
N ILE A 246 -15.49 10.60 18.14
CA ILE A 246 -15.94 9.67 17.09
C ILE A 246 -16.78 8.54 17.70
N GLU A 247 -16.32 7.92 18.80
CA GLU A 247 -17.04 6.82 19.46
C GLU A 247 -18.37 7.27 20.06
N SER A 248 -18.44 8.51 20.61
CA SER A 248 -19.70 9.08 21.14
C SER A 248 -20.80 9.19 20.10
N GLN A 249 -20.43 9.31 18.81
CA GLN A 249 -21.38 9.29 17.68
C GLN A 249 -21.80 7.87 17.28
N GLY A 250 -21.43 6.85 18.06
CA GLY A 250 -21.77 5.45 17.80
C GLY A 250 -20.93 4.78 16.72
N TRP A 251 -19.75 5.31 16.42
CA TRP A 251 -18.80 4.68 15.50
C TRP A 251 -17.94 3.65 16.23
N THR A 252 -17.67 2.55 15.55
CA THR A 252 -16.68 1.55 16.00
C THR A 252 -15.37 1.83 15.29
N VAL A 253 -14.32 2.10 16.05
CA VAL A 253 -12.98 2.34 15.50
C VAL A 253 -12.11 1.09 15.69
N LEU A 254 -11.52 0.60 14.61
CA LEU A 254 -10.52 -0.46 14.63
C LEU A 254 -9.18 0.11 14.17
N ARG A 255 -8.21 0.17 15.10
CA ARG A 255 -6.85 0.60 14.78
C ARG A 255 -6.03 -0.56 14.24
N VAL A 256 -5.23 -0.24 13.22
CA VAL A 256 -4.36 -1.17 12.52
C VAL A 256 -2.95 -0.58 12.49
N SER A 257 -2.02 -1.28 13.10
CA SER A 257 -0.60 -0.93 13.10
C SER A 257 0.16 -1.58 11.95
N TYR A 258 1.39 -1.10 11.70
CA TYR A 258 2.31 -1.78 10.77
C TYR A 258 2.56 -3.24 11.18
N GLY A 259 2.66 -3.53 12.50
CA GLY A 259 2.82 -4.89 13.00
C GLY A 259 1.63 -5.81 12.69
N ASP A 260 0.40 -5.28 12.71
CA ASP A 260 -0.79 -6.06 12.31
C ASP A 260 -0.72 -6.45 10.82
N MET A 261 -0.20 -5.56 9.96
CA MET A 261 -0.04 -5.82 8.52
C MET A 261 1.02 -6.89 8.19
N MET A 262 1.93 -7.18 9.12
CA MET A 262 2.89 -8.29 8.95
C MET A 262 2.21 -9.66 9.08
N CYS A 263 0.98 -9.72 9.61
CA CYS A 263 0.15 -10.91 9.73
C CYS A 263 -1.23 -10.67 9.08
N PRO A 264 -1.31 -10.52 7.75
CA PRO A 264 -2.53 -10.09 7.05
C PRO A 264 -3.70 -11.06 7.22
N ASP A 265 -3.46 -12.36 7.36
CA ASP A 265 -4.52 -13.36 7.62
C ASP A 265 -5.20 -13.11 8.97
N ARG A 266 -4.41 -12.85 10.03
CA ARG A 266 -4.92 -12.53 11.37
C ARG A 266 -5.66 -11.20 11.39
N LEU A 267 -5.11 -10.19 10.73
CA LEU A 267 -5.75 -8.89 10.60
C LEU A 267 -7.07 -9.01 9.82
N GLY A 268 -7.05 -9.75 8.71
CA GLY A 268 -8.24 -10.03 7.92
C GLY A 268 -9.35 -10.67 8.74
N ALA A 269 -9.04 -11.71 9.53
CA ALA A 269 -9.98 -12.35 10.44
C ALA A 269 -10.55 -11.33 11.45
N LYS A 270 -9.71 -10.48 12.06
CA LYS A 270 -10.13 -9.42 12.98
C LYS A 270 -11.07 -8.40 12.33
N ILE A 271 -10.80 -8.00 11.09
CA ILE A 271 -11.69 -7.09 10.33
C ILE A 271 -13.02 -7.78 10.03
N LEU A 272 -13.00 -9.03 9.57
CA LEU A 272 -14.20 -9.79 9.20
C LEU A 272 -15.16 -9.98 10.38
N THR A 273 -14.68 -10.05 11.64
CA THR A 273 -15.58 -10.12 12.82
C THR A 273 -16.44 -8.85 13.00
N ARG A 274 -16.13 -7.76 12.32
CA ARG A 274 -16.91 -6.52 12.34
C ARG A 274 -18.03 -6.49 11.30
N PHE A 275 -18.15 -7.54 10.49
CA PHE A 275 -19.18 -7.69 9.48
C PHE A 275 -20.16 -8.81 9.87
N PRO A 276 -21.44 -8.68 9.52
CA PRO A 276 -22.41 -9.75 9.76
C PRO A 276 -21.97 -11.07 9.12
N PRO A 277 -22.12 -12.22 9.81
CA PRO A 277 -21.71 -13.52 9.26
C PRO A 277 -22.35 -13.83 7.89
N ALA A 278 -23.59 -13.40 7.66
CA ALA A 278 -24.27 -13.57 6.39
C ALA A 278 -23.60 -12.81 5.23
N ASP A 279 -23.02 -11.64 5.52
CA ASP A 279 -22.29 -10.86 4.53
C ASP A 279 -20.92 -11.49 4.27
N VAL A 280 -20.22 -11.91 5.34
CA VAL A 280 -18.94 -12.60 5.25
C VAL A 280 -19.04 -13.86 4.40
N ALA A 281 -20.11 -14.65 4.57
CA ALA A 281 -20.35 -15.87 3.79
C ALA A 281 -20.55 -15.63 2.27
N ARG A 282 -20.88 -14.40 1.89
CA ARG A 282 -21.09 -14.00 0.48
C ARG A 282 -19.86 -13.37 -0.15
N LEU A 283 -18.83 -13.09 0.61
CA LEU A 283 -17.60 -12.48 0.08
C LEU A 283 -16.98 -13.35 -1.01
N ARG A 284 -16.37 -12.69 -1.96
CA ARG A 284 -15.57 -13.31 -3.04
C ARG A 284 -14.19 -12.70 -3.01
N PRO A 285 -13.21 -13.36 -2.36
CA PRO A 285 -11.83 -12.90 -2.32
C PRO A 285 -11.28 -12.71 -3.72
N ARG A 286 -10.48 -11.69 -3.89
CA ARG A 286 -9.85 -11.34 -5.17
C ARG A 286 -8.48 -12.00 -5.25
N GLN A 287 -8.41 -13.12 -5.95
CA GLN A 287 -7.17 -13.90 -6.09
C GLN A 287 -6.05 -13.11 -6.78
N GLU A 288 -6.42 -12.22 -7.69
CA GLU A 288 -5.47 -11.33 -8.38
C GLU A 288 -4.78 -10.30 -7.44
N LEU A 289 -5.32 -10.09 -6.26
CA LEU A 289 -4.72 -9.24 -5.22
C LEU A 289 -4.08 -10.06 -4.09
N ALA A 290 -4.13 -11.39 -4.16
CA ALA A 290 -3.61 -12.23 -3.09
C ALA A 290 -2.09 -12.07 -2.93
N TRP A 291 -1.62 -11.97 -1.70
CA TRP A 291 -0.19 -12.06 -1.38
C TRP A 291 0.27 -13.52 -1.48
N ALA A 292 1.49 -13.75 -1.97
CA ALA A 292 2.10 -15.09 -1.97
C ALA A 292 2.14 -15.63 -0.53
N GLY A 293 1.43 -16.76 -0.30
CA GLY A 293 1.26 -17.35 1.04
C GLY A 293 0.03 -16.90 1.84
N MET A 294 -0.71 -15.89 1.39
CA MET A 294 -1.96 -15.47 2.00
C MET A 294 -3.06 -16.51 1.75
N ARG A 295 -3.66 -17.00 2.83
CA ARG A 295 -4.76 -17.98 2.77
C ARG A 295 -6.10 -17.25 2.95
N LEU A 296 -6.51 -16.47 1.93
CA LEU A 296 -7.77 -15.71 1.96
C LEU A 296 -8.99 -16.54 2.40
N GLU A 297 -9.04 -17.82 2.00
CA GLU A 297 -10.13 -18.74 2.39
C GLU A 297 -10.07 -19.18 3.86
N THR A 298 -8.87 -19.25 4.46
CA THR A 298 -8.71 -19.66 5.86
C THR A 298 -9.22 -18.58 6.79
N GLY A 299 -8.92 -17.31 6.52
CA GLY A 299 -9.46 -16.17 7.29
C GLY A 299 -10.99 -16.11 7.26
N LEU A 300 -11.62 -16.39 6.10
CA LEU A 300 -13.07 -16.48 5.97
C LEU A 300 -13.67 -17.64 6.79
N ARG A 301 -13.00 -18.81 6.81
CA ARG A 301 -13.44 -19.98 7.61
C ARG A 301 -13.29 -19.72 9.10
N GLU A 302 -12.19 -19.13 9.55
CA GLU A 302 -11.95 -18.78 10.96
C GLU A 302 -12.96 -17.73 11.45
N ALA A 303 -13.23 -16.67 10.66
CA ALA A 303 -14.23 -15.68 11.00
C ALA A 303 -15.64 -16.30 11.12
N SER A 304 -15.98 -17.27 10.25
CA SER A 304 -17.24 -18.01 10.33
C SER A 304 -17.35 -18.87 11.59
N LEU A 305 -16.22 -19.44 12.05
CA LEU A 305 -16.16 -20.24 13.29
C LEU A 305 -16.23 -19.37 14.54
N LEU A 306 -15.60 -18.21 14.54
CA LEU A 306 -15.63 -17.24 15.64
C LEU A 306 -17.04 -16.63 15.78
N GLY A 307 -17.72 -16.32 14.70
CA GLY A 307 -19.09 -15.83 14.71
C GLY A 307 -20.13 -16.83 15.28
N ARG A 308 -19.82 -18.13 15.26
CA ARG A 308 -20.67 -19.18 15.88
C ARG A 308 -20.45 -19.34 17.39
N ARG A 309 -19.37 -18.78 17.95
CA ARG A 309 -19.01 -18.91 19.38
C ARG A 309 -19.46 -17.72 20.24
N LEU A 310 -20.00 -16.65 19.65
CA LEU A 310 -20.60 -15.58 20.46
C LEU A 310 -21.97 -16.05 20.96
N PRO A 311 -22.25 -16.03 22.30
CA PRO A 311 -23.54 -16.38 22.82
C PRO A 311 -24.59 -15.41 22.27
N ARG A 312 -25.69 -15.95 21.77
CA ARG A 312 -26.89 -15.17 21.50
C ARG A 312 -27.31 -14.54 22.81
N GLY A 313 -27.16 -13.22 22.92
CA GLY A 313 -27.70 -12.49 24.08
C GLY A 313 -29.17 -12.84 24.23
N SER A 314 -29.49 -13.51 25.29
CA SER A 314 -30.84 -13.73 25.77
C SER A 314 -31.46 -12.36 26.06
N ALA A 315 -32.35 -11.94 25.15
CA ALA A 315 -33.32 -10.89 25.47
C ALA A 315 -34.36 -11.55 26.42
N GLU A 316 -34.11 -11.57 27.71
CA GLU A 316 -35.11 -11.76 28.69
C GLU A 316 -35.87 -10.45 28.84
N LEU A 317 -37.10 -10.46 28.29
CA LEU A 317 -38.19 -9.58 28.71
C LEU A 317 -38.47 -9.88 30.17
N VAL A 318 -38.31 -8.90 31.03
CA VAL A 318 -38.85 -8.89 32.39
C VAL A 318 -40.18 -8.13 32.36
N PRO A 319 -41.24 -8.63 33.05
CA PRO A 319 -42.65 -8.22 32.94
C PRO A 319 -42.93 -6.80 33.42
#